data_058ae6e94165c8bf8b98d0fda89d92e1
#
_entry.id   058ae6e94165c8bf8b98d0fda89d92e1
#
_cell.length_a   1.000
_cell.length_b   1.000
_cell.length_c   1.000
_cell.angle_alpha   90.00
_cell.angle_beta   90.00
_cell.angle_gamma   90.00
#
_symmetry.space_group_name_H-M   'P 1'
#
loop_
_entity.id
_entity.type
_entity.pdbx_description
1 polymer ?
#
loop_
_entity_poly.entity_id
_entity_poly.type
_entity_poly.pdbx_seq_one_letter_code
_entity_poly.pdbx_strand_id
1 'polypeptide(L)'
;MRVRPTGVIPPMTTPFRRDGEIDLKLVAPQVDWLIGAGSHGMAAGGSTGEGHTLDHGEYRDLMAATVEAAKGRVPVIAGIIVDSTRDAIRRGKLVRDMNIAALQVTPVHYLFKPDEQAMVDHFRRMADETSMPIIIYNVVPWSYLSPALLTRIMNEVPLVVGVKQSAGDLKLFADLMMMAPDKLIYSAVDALMYPSYTLGAHGSIAAILSAAPHASVALWDAVKAGDHAHALELHKKLLALWNAIVSDNLPACTRYAQSLQGLPKTLSRAPMPEASPAQQAVIGKALEGLGALTGKRVEAAE
;
A
#
# COMPACT_ATOMS: atom_id res chain seq x y z
N MET A 1 23.58 -0.11 3.09
CA MET A 1 22.71 0.55 2.09
C MET A 1 21.32 -0.04 2.28
N ARG A 2 20.28 0.76 2.58
CA ARG A 2 18.91 0.22 2.71
C ARG A 2 18.43 -0.26 1.34
N VAL A 3 17.75 -1.42 1.30
CA VAL A 3 17.22 -2.02 0.06
C VAL A 3 16.20 -1.07 -0.57
N ARG A 4 16.31 -0.83 -1.87
CA ARG A 4 15.28 -0.10 -2.64
C ARG A 4 14.14 -1.08 -2.94
N PRO A 5 12.97 -0.97 -2.30
CA PRO A 5 11.87 -1.91 -2.53
C PRO A 5 11.34 -1.75 -3.95
N THR A 6 11.09 -2.86 -4.65
CA THR A 6 10.49 -2.88 -6.00
C THR A 6 9.51 -4.05 -6.12
N GLY A 7 8.70 -4.08 -7.16
CA GLY A 7 7.76 -5.17 -7.42
C GLY A 7 6.42 -5.02 -6.70
N VAL A 8 5.80 -6.13 -6.37
CA VAL A 8 4.48 -6.19 -5.71
C VAL A 8 4.62 -6.01 -4.21
N ILE A 9 4.10 -4.91 -3.66
CA ILE A 9 4.23 -4.50 -2.25
C ILE A 9 2.83 -4.29 -1.66
N PRO A 10 2.18 -5.34 -1.14
CA PRO A 10 0.84 -5.23 -0.55
C PRO A 10 0.82 -4.26 0.65
N PRO A 11 -0.14 -3.31 0.69
CA PRO A 11 -0.41 -2.54 1.89
C PRO A 11 -1.22 -3.39 2.88
N MET A 12 -0.62 -3.79 3.99
CA MET A 12 -1.24 -4.63 5.00
C MET A 12 -2.50 -4.01 5.61
N THR A 13 -3.50 -4.82 5.91
CA THR A 13 -4.60 -4.42 6.79
C THR A 13 -4.13 -4.52 8.25
N THR A 14 -4.60 -3.62 9.11
CA THR A 14 -4.35 -3.72 10.56
C THR A 14 -5.42 -4.64 11.18
N PRO A 15 -5.05 -5.68 11.90
CA PRO A 15 -6.01 -6.61 12.49
C PRO A 15 -6.62 -6.01 13.76
N PHE A 16 -7.81 -5.43 13.68
CA PHE A 16 -8.51 -4.94 14.87
C PHE A 16 -9.46 -5.98 15.44
N ARG A 17 -9.62 -5.95 16.78
CA ARG A 17 -10.61 -6.67 17.54
C ARG A 17 -11.91 -5.86 17.66
N ARG A 18 -12.93 -6.47 18.24
CA ARG A 18 -14.25 -5.83 18.45
C ARG A 18 -14.18 -4.60 19.36
N ASP A 19 -13.24 -4.57 20.30
CA ASP A 19 -13.00 -3.43 21.20
C ASP A 19 -12.23 -2.27 20.54
N GLY A 20 -11.83 -2.44 19.27
CA GLY A 20 -11.07 -1.47 18.49
C GLY A 20 -9.55 -1.56 18.70
N GLU A 21 -9.07 -2.43 19.60
CA GLU A 21 -7.64 -2.64 19.82
C GLU A 21 -7.01 -3.50 18.72
N ILE A 22 -5.70 -3.36 18.52
CA ILE A 22 -4.96 -4.17 17.54
C ILE A 22 -4.70 -5.56 18.13
N ASP A 23 -5.00 -6.61 17.35
CA ASP A 23 -4.54 -7.96 17.65
C ASP A 23 -3.16 -8.21 17.00
N LEU A 24 -2.11 -7.84 17.70
CA LEU A 24 -0.74 -7.99 17.21
C LEU A 24 -0.37 -9.44 16.89
N LYS A 25 -1.06 -10.44 17.48
CA LYS A 25 -0.82 -11.87 17.18
C LYS A 25 -1.20 -12.24 15.76
N LEU A 26 -2.13 -11.50 15.13
CA LEU A 26 -2.58 -11.74 13.77
C LEU A 26 -1.72 -11.03 12.70
N VAL A 27 -0.72 -10.24 13.10
CA VAL A 27 0.23 -9.61 12.17
C VAL A 27 1.11 -10.66 11.50
N ALA A 28 1.70 -11.57 12.27
CA ALA A 28 2.61 -12.58 11.73
C ALA A 28 1.94 -13.52 10.71
N PRO A 29 0.73 -14.08 10.94
CA PRO A 29 0.02 -14.86 9.93
C PRO A 29 -0.22 -14.10 8.62
N GLN A 30 -0.55 -12.82 8.68
CA GLN A 30 -0.74 -12.00 7.47
C GLN A 30 0.57 -11.78 6.73
N VAL A 31 1.66 -11.47 7.45
CA VAL A 31 3.01 -11.32 6.88
C VAL A 31 3.44 -12.61 6.18
N ASP A 32 3.30 -13.75 6.82
CA ASP A 32 3.68 -15.05 6.27
C ASP A 32 2.86 -15.41 5.03
N TRP A 33 1.56 -15.10 5.04
CA TRP A 33 0.67 -15.31 3.90
C TRP A 33 1.08 -14.44 2.69
N LEU A 34 1.38 -13.17 2.90
CA LEU A 34 1.84 -12.26 1.84
C LEU A 34 3.19 -12.69 1.25
N ILE A 35 4.14 -13.10 2.10
CA ILE A 35 5.43 -13.61 1.66
C ILE A 35 5.26 -14.94 0.92
N GLY A 36 4.41 -15.83 1.42
CA GLY A 36 4.10 -17.10 0.79
C GLY A 36 3.45 -16.97 -0.59
N ALA A 37 2.78 -15.85 -0.84
CA ALA A 37 2.24 -15.50 -2.16
C ALA A 37 3.30 -14.94 -3.14
N GLY A 38 4.55 -14.78 -2.71
CA GLY A 38 5.63 -14.24 -3.53
C GLY A 38 5.72 -12.69 -3.52
N SER A 39 5.09 -12.00 -2.57
CA SER A 39 5.19 -10.54 -2.46
C SER A 39 6.63 -10.08 -2.25
N HIS A 40 7.02 -9.00 -2.92
CA HIS A 40 8.40 -8.47 -2.94
C HIS A 40 8.70 -7.51 -1.78
N GLY A 41 7.68 -7.13 -1.04
CA GLY A 41 7.74 -6.25 0.12
C GLY A 41 6.37 -6.15 0.76
N MET A 42 6.22 -5.30 1.77
CA MET A 42 4.92 -4.94 2.34
C MET A 42 4.94 -3.53 2.92
N ALA A 43 3.77 -2.90 3.01
CA ALA A 43 3.61 -1.59 3.62
C ALA A 43 2.58 -1.65 4.75
N ALA A 44 2.96 -1.35 5.98
CA ALA A 44 2.05 -1.31 7.13
C ALA A 44 1.67 0.13 7.50
N GLY A 45 0.52 0.36 8.11
CA GLY A 45 0.08 1.68 8.57
C GLY A 45 -0.32 2.66 7.47
N GLY A 46 -0.56 2.17 6.23
CA GLY A 46 -1.12 2.97 5.14
C GLY A 46 -2.66 3.05 5.20
N SER A 47 -3.30 3.58 4.14
CA SER A 47 -4.77 3.74 4.09
C SER A 47 -5.52 2.41 4.21
N THR A 48 -5.08 1.36 3.51
CA THR A 48 -5.66 0.02 3.61
C THR A 48 -5.55 -0.56 5.02
N GLY A 49 -4.52 -0.16 5.78
CA GLY A 49 -4.31 -0.53 7.17
C GLY A 49 -4.93 0.44 8.16
N GLU A 50 -5.76 1.39 7.72
CA GLU A 50 -6.40 2.40 8.58
C GLU A 50 -5.39 3.18 9.46
N GLY A 51 -4.19 3.43 8.92
CA GLY A 51 -3.06 4.04 9.65
C GLY A 51 -3.34 5.44 10.22
N HIS A 52 -4.34 6.15 9.67
CA HIS A 52 -4.82 7.44 10.17
C HIS A 52 -5.56 7.33 11.51
N THR A 53 -6.01 6.13 11.90
CA THR A 53 -6.71 5.87 13.17
C THR A 53 -5.79 5.43 14.30
N LEU A 54 -4.52 5.16 14.00
CA LEU A 54 -3.56 4.66 14.98
C LEU A 54 -2.98 5.81 15.82
N ASP A 55 -2.88 5.60 17.10
CA ASP A 55 -2.06 6.45 17.95
C ASP A 55 -0.55 6.13 17.78
N HIS A 56 0.31 6.86 18.47
CA HIS A 56 1.76 6.68 18.35
C HIS A 56 2.28 5.35 18.92
N GLY A 57 1.65 4.86 19.98
CA GLY A 57 1.97 3.58 20.62
C GLY A 57 1.58 2.43 19.71
N GLU A 58 0.33 2.41 19.25
CA GLU A 58 -0.21 1.43 18.31
C GLU A 58 0.59 1.39 17.01
N TYR A 59 0.92 2.57 16.46
CA TYR A 59 1.73 2.68 15.24
C TYR A 59 3.11 2.02 15.43
N ARG A 60 3.80 2.35 16.53
CA ARG A 60 5.11 1.77 16.85
C ARG A 60 5.01 0.24 17.00
N ASP A 61 4.04 -0.25 17.74
CA ASP A 61 3.89 -1.66 18.06
C ASP A 61 3.49 -2.48 16.81
N LEU A 62 2.63 -1.92 15.95
CA LEU A 62 2.31 -2.52 14.64
C LEU A 62 3.56 -2.64 13.75
N MET A 63 4.38 -1.59 13.67
CA MET A 63 5.62 -1.61 12.88
C MET A 63 6.61 -2.62 13.45
N ALA A 64 6.79 -2.67 14.77
CA ALA A 64 7.67 -3.63 15.42
C ALA A 64 7.23 -5.07 15.14
N ALA A 65 5.94 -5.39 15.32
CA ALA A 65 5.38 -6.71 15.02
C ALA A 65 5.55 -7.09 13.54
N THR A 66 5.36 -6.13 12.61
CA THR A 66 5.53 -6.38 11.18
C THR A 66 6.99 -6.68 10.83
N VAL A 67 7.94 -5.91 11.36
CA VAL A 67 9.37 -6.11 11.12
C VAL A 67 9.84 -7.43 11.73
N GLU A 68 9.40 -7.74 12.95
CA GLU A 68 9.69 -9.02 13.61
C GLU A 68 9.17 -10.21 12.81
N ALA A 69 7.92 -10.15 12.33
CA ALA A 69 7.33 -11.19 11.51
C ALA A 69 8.03 -11.32 10.14
N ALA A 70 8.39 -10.22 9.51
CA ALA A 70 9.09 -10.24 8.21
C ALA A 70 10.47 -10.88 8.29
N LYS A 71 11.18 -10.76 9.41
CA LYS A 71 12.52 -11.35 9.67
C LYS A 71 13.55 -11.04 8.57
N GLY A 72 13.43 -9.87 7.94
CA GLY A 72 14.30 -9.47 6.84
C GLY A 72 14.09 -10.22 5.53
N ARG A 73 13.08 -11.10 5.42
CA ARG A 73 12.75 -11.85 4.19
C ARG A 73 12.37 -10.93 3.03
N VAL A 74 11.68 -9.85 3.34
CA VAL A 74 11.28 -8.79 2.38
C VAL A 74 11.35 -7.42 3.06
N PRO A 75 11.51 -6.31 2.29
CA PRO A 75 11.50 -4.97 2.84
C PRO A 75 10.12 -4.58 3.39
N VAL A 76 10.12 -3.89 4.54
CA VAL A 76 8.93 -3.31 5.16
C VAL A 76 8.94 -1.79 4.97
N ILE A 77 7.83 -1.23 4.53
CA ILE A 77 7.58 0.21 4.39
C ILE A 77 6.62 0.65 5.49
N ALA A 78 6.92 1.75 6.17
CA ALA A 78 6.07 2.32 7.19
C ALA A 78 5.21 3.47 6.63
N GLY A 79 3.87 3.32 6.66
CA GLY A 79 2.93 4.34 6.22
C GLY A 79 2.77 5.44 7.26
N ILE A 80 2.77 6.71 6.83
CA ILE A 80 2.54 7.89 7.67
C ILE A 80 1.45 8.74 7.01
N ILE A 81 0.30 8.83 7.68
CA ILE A 81 -0.87 9.60 7.23
C ILE A 81 -1.20 10.59 8.35
N VAL A 82 -0.75 11.83 8.18
CA VAL A 82 -0.90 12.89 9.18
C VAL A 82 -0.94 14.26 8.51
N ASP A 83 -1.44 15.27 9.23
CA ASP A 83 -1.67 16.63 8.70
C ASP A 83 -0.67 17.67 9.22
N SER A 84 0.45 17.25 9.78
CA SER A 84 1.51 18.18 10.19
C SER A 84 2.90 17.60 10.03
N THR A 85 3.85 18.46 9.66
CA THR A 85 5.28 18.13 9.61
C THR A 85 5.79 17.59 10.95
N ARG A 86 5.31 18.17 12.07
CA ARG A 86 5.69 17.75 13.42
C ARG A 86 5.31 16.31 13.69
N ASP A 87 4.08 15.91 13.37
CA ASP A 87 3.61 14.56 13.63
C ASP A 87 4.23 13.53 12.66
N ALA A 88 4.43 13.93 11.40
CA ALA A 88 5.13 13.11 10.42
C ALA A 88 6.56 12.78 10.88
N ILE A 89 7.30 13.77 11.37
CA ILE A 89 8.65 13.59 11.94
C ILE A 89 8.59 12.67 13.18
N ARG A 90 7.63 12.92 14.08
CA ARG A 90 7.46 12.11 15.29
C ARG A 90 7.23 10.64 14.94
N ARG A 91 6.32 10.31 14.02
CA ARG A 91 6.08 8.93 13.57
C ARG A 91 7.32 8.34 12.89
N GLY A 92 8.02 9.09 12.06
CA GLY A 92 9.27 8.64 11.44
C GLY A 92 10.34 8.29 12.47
N LYS A 93 10.50 9.11 13.53
CA LYS A 93 11.44 8.84 14.62
C LYS A 93 11.10 7.59 15.44
N LEU A 94 9.83 7.23 15.58
CA LEU A 94 9.42 6.00 16.28
C LEU A 94 9.91 4.73 15.61
N VAL A 95 10.17 4.76 14.30
CA VAL A 95 10.49 3.56 13.50
C VAL A 95 11.89 3.61 12.88
N ARG A 96 12.65 4.70 13.03
CA ARG A 96 13.94 4.89 12.35
C ARG A 96 15.00 3.84 12.72
N ASP A 97 14.94 3.33 13.95
CA ASP A 97 15.88 2.34 14.47
C ASP A 97 15.41 0.89 14.22
N MET A 98 14.24 0.72 13.59
CA MET A 98 13.73 -0.56 13.13
C MET A 98 14.26 -0.87 11.72
N ASN A 99 14.17 -2.14 11.29
CA ASN A 99 14.52 -2.54 9.93
C ASN A 99 13.39 -2.15 8.93
N ILE A 100 13.14 -0.84 8.82
CA ILE A 100 12.19 -0.21 7.88
C ILE A 100 12.97 0.30 6.68
N ALA A 101 12.54 -0.09 5.47
CA ALA A 101 13.19 0.27 4.22
C ALA A 101 12.93 1.73 3.81
N ALA A 102 11.71 2.21 4.01
CA ALA A 102 11.30 3.59 3.69
C ALA A 102 10.06 4.01 4.49
N LEU A 103 9.85 5.32 4.60
CA LEU A 103 8.61 5.94 5.05
C LEU A 103 7.72 6.23 3.82
N GLN A 104 6.46 5.81 3.83
CA GLN A 104 5.47 6.18 2.83
C GLN A 104 4.57 7.28 3.40
N VAL A 105 4.72 8.51 2.94
CA VAL A 105 4.17 9.69 3.59
C VAL A 105 3.20 10.43 2.67
N THR A 106 1.97 10.69 3.16
CA THR A 106 1.04 11.58 2.45
C THR A 106 1.51 13.03 2.53
N PRO A 107 1.32 13.83 1.47
CA PRO A 107 1.32 15.29 1.60
C PRO A 107 0.33 15.73 2.69
N VAL A 108 0.56 16.89 3.30
CA VAL A 108 -0.43 17.50 4.19
C VAL A 108 -1.74 17.72 3.43
N HIS A 109 -2.86 17.25 3.97
CA HIS A 109 -4.07 17.05 3.15
C HIS A 109 -5.39 17.41 3.84
N TYR A 110 -5.37 18.02 5.00
CA TYR A 110 -6.62 18.48 5.61
C TYR A 110 -7.31 19.53 4.72
N LEU A 111 -8.08 20.46 5.21
CA LEU A 111 -8.80 21.44 4.36
C LEU A 111 -7.89 22.45 3.67
N PHE A 112 -6.72 22.74 4.25
CA PHE A 112 -5.83 23.79 3.79
C PHE A 112 -4.57 23.20 3.17
N LYS A 113 -4.41 23.43 1.85
CA LYS A 113 -3.25 22.97 1.11
C LYS A 113 -2.08 23.93 1.32
N PRO A 114 -0.91 23.46 1.75
CA PRO A 114 0.32 24.27 1.75
C PRO A 114 0.70 24.70 0.34
N ASP A 115 1.42 25.83 0.22
CA ASP A 115 2.05 26.20 -1.04
C ASP A 115 3.18 25.22 -1.42
N GLU A 116 3.69 25.33 -2.63
CA GLU A 116 4.69 24.41 -3.16
C GLU A 116 5.99 24.44 -2.35
N GLN A 117 6.44 25.62 -1.89
CA GLN A 117 7.67 25.73 -1.10
C GLN A 117 7.49 25.10 0.28
N ALA A 118 6.37 25.36 0.93
CA ALA A 118 6.04 24.75 2.23
C ALA A 118 5.96 23.21 2.12
N MET A 119 5.50 22.68 0.97
CA MET A 119 5.48 21.23 0.72
C MET A 119 6.90 20.66 0.52
N VAL A 120 7.78 21.36 -0.19
CA VAL A 120 9.21 20.98 -0.29
C VAL A 120 9.85 20.97 1.10
N ASP A 121 9.60 22.01 1.91
CA ASP A 121 10.17 22.15 3.25
C ASP A 121 9.61 21.08 4.21
N HIS A 122 8.37 20.65 4.05
CA HIS A 122 7.78 19.53 4.79
C HIS A 122 8.62 18.26 4.60
N PHE A 123 8.87 17.84 3.37
CA PHE A 123 9.65 16.64 3.08
C PHE A 123 11.14 16.79 3.43
N ARG A 124 11.71 17.99 3.23
CA ARG A 124 13.10 18.28 3.63
C ARG A 124 13.29 18.10 5.14
N ARG A 125 12.43 18.72 5.95
CA ARG A 125 12.49 18.60 7.40
C ARG A 125 12.30 17.16 7.88
N MET A 126 11.40 16.41 7.25
CA MET A 126 11.26 14.99 7.55
C MET A 126 12.55 14.21 7.26
N ALA A 127 13.14 14.43 6.09
CA ALA A 127 14.38 13.78 5.68
C ALA A 127 15.52 14.09 6.64
N ASP A 128 15.70 15.37 6.99
CA ASP A 128 16.77 15.84 7.88
C ASP A 128 16.63 15.25 9.30
N GLU A 129 15.40 15.23 9.84
CA GLU A 129 15.18 14.81 11.23
C GLU A 129 15.04 13.31 11.41
N THR A 130 14.68 12.55 10.38
CA THR A 130 14.53 11.09 10.46
C THR A 130 15.72 10.34 9.87
N SER A 131 16.43 10.93 8.92
CA SER A 131 17.49 10.31 8.11
C SER A 131 17.01 9.03 7.41
N MET A 132 15.73 8.95 7.04
CA MET A 132 15.12 7.79 6.41
C MET A 132 14.73 8.08 4.95
N PRO A 133 14.80 7.08 4.05
CA PRO A 133 14.22 7.19 2.72
C PRO A 133 12.71 7.46 2.80
N ILE A 134 12.22 8.33 1.94
CA ILE A 134 10.80 8.74 1.88
C ILE A 134 10.23 8.41 0.49
N ILE A 135 9.06 7.82 0.47
CA ILE A 135 8.20 7.62 -0.71
C ILE A 135 6.98 8.53 -0.53
N ILE A 136 6.79 9.51 -1.40
CA ILE A 136 5.62 10.39 -1.34
C ILE A 136 4.38 9.58 -1.71
N TYR A 137 3.36 9.59 -0.86
CA TYR A 137 2.09 8.93 -1.15
C TYR A 137 1.08 9.96 -1.68
N ASN A 138 1.04 10.11 -3.00
CA ASN A 138 0.23 11.11 -3.70
C ASN A 138 -1.20 10.61 -3.94
N VAL A 139 -2.05 10.63 -2.90
CA VAL A 139 -3.35 9.93 -2.89
C VAL A 139 -4.56 10.82 -2.70
N VAL A 140 -4.43 11.95 -2.03
CA VAL A 140 -5.60 12.78 -1.67
C VAL A 140 -5.99 13.69 -2.84
N PRO A 141 -7.21 13.57 -3.40
CA PRO A 141 -7.57 14.23 -4.66
C PRO A 141 -7.42 15.76 -4.64
N TRP A 142 -7.83 16.41 -3.56
CA TRP A 142 -7.73 17.87 -3.44
C TRP A 142 -6.33 18.39 -3.07
N SER A 143 -5.39 17.50 -2.80
CA SER A 143 -3.99 17.84 -2.49
C SER A 143 -2.97 17.09 -3.35
N TYR A 144 -3.36 16.57 -4.50
CA TYR A 144 -2.40 15.98 -5.44
C TYR A 144 -1.30 16.95 -5.79
N LEU A 145 -0.07 16.47 -5.69
CA LEU A 145 1.11 17.17 -6.18
C LEU A 145 1.28 16.87 -7.67
N SER A 146 1.58 17.92 -8.45
CA SER A 146 1.85 17.77 -9.88
C SER A 146 3.13 16.97 -10.13
N PRO A 147 3.32 16.34 -11.31
CA PRO A 147 4.59 15.72 -11.67
C PRO A 147 5.79 16.65 -11.54
N ALA A 148 5.62 17.94 -11.88
CA ALA A 148 6.66 18.95 -11.75
C ALA A 148 7.07 19.16 -10.28
N LEU A 149 6.10 19.32 -9.37
CA LEU A 149 6.37 19.50 -7.94
C LEU A 149 6.95 18.23 -7.31
N LEU A 150 6.45 17.06 -7.66
CA LEU A 150 7.00 15.76 -7.22
C LEU A 150 8.47 15.61 -7.63
N THR A 151 8.78 15.92 -8.89
CA THR A 151 10.15 15.87 -9.42
C THR A 151 11.04 16.90 -8.72
N ARG A 152 10.55 18.12 -8.50
CA ARG A 152 11.26 19.15 -7.73
C ARG A 152 11.61 18.67 -6.32
N ILE A 153 10.65 18.12 -5.58
CA ILE A 153 10.86 17.60 -4.23
C ILE A 153 11.92 16.48 -4.24
N MET A 154 11.80 15.53 -5.17
CA MET A 154 12.75 14.41 -5.27
C MET A 154 14.17 14.86 -5.66
N ASN A 155 14.34 15.96 -6.37
CA ASN A 155 15.64 16.51 -6.72
C ASN A 155 16.26 17.35 -5.59
N GLU A 156 15.43 18.16 -4.91
CA GLU A 156 15.90 19.03 -3.82
C GLU A 156 16.08 18.28 -2.48
N VAL A 157 15.45 17.11 -2.30
CA VAL A 157 15.50 16.30 -1.08
C VAL A 157 15.96 14.89 -1.42
N PRO A 158 17.28 14.60 -1.38
CA PRO A 158 17.84 13.31 -1.86
C PRO A 158 17.26 12.07 -1.18
N LEU A 159 16.80 12.17 0.07
CA LEU A 159 16.14 11.08 0.78
C LEU A 159 14.69 10.83 0.33
N VAL A 160 14.09 11.71 -0.48
CA VAL A 160 12.85 11.39 -1.19
C VAL A 160 13.22 10.57 -2.42
N VAL A 161 13.04 9.25 -2.29
CA VAL A 161 13.53 8.26 -3.25
C VAL A 161 12.50 7.85 -4.29
N GLY A 162 11.23 8.24 -4.11
CA GLY A 162 10.18 7.85 -5.04
C GLY A 162 8.80 8.36 -4.68
N VAL A 163 7.83 7.93 -5.47
CA VAL A 163 6.41 8.28 -5.37
C VAL A 163 5.53 7.04 -5.50
N LYS A 164 4.57 6.88 -4.60
CA LYS A 164 3.40 6.03 -4.77
C LYS A 164 2.31 6.89 -5.38
N GLN A 165 2.07 6.73 -6.69
CA GLN A 165 1.16 7.57 -7.45
C GLN A 165 -0.25 6.98 -7.51
N SER A 166 -1.22 7.67 -6.92
CA SER A 166 -2.62 7.25 -6.83
C SER A 166 -3.60 8.18 -7.55
N ALA A 167 -3.11 9.10 -8.37
CA ALA A 167 -3.96 10.12 -9.00
C ALA A 167 -5.00 9.57 -10.01
N GLY A 168 -4.95 8.29 -10.37
CA GLY A 168 -5.92 7.69 -11.30
C GLY A 168 -5.72 8.09 -12.76
N ASP A 169 -4.79 8.97 -13.05
CA ASP A 169 -4.47 9.48 -14.38
C ASP A 169 -3.17 8.83 -14.89
N LEU A 170 -3.31 7.98 -15.91
CA LEU A 170 -2.17 7.28 -16.49
C LEU A 170 -1.19 8.21 -17.22
N LYS A 171 -1.68 9.34 -17.74
CA LYS A 171 -0.81 10.36 -18.35
C LYS A 171 0.09 11.00 -17.29
N LEU A 172 -0.46 11.42 -16.14
CA LEU A 172 0.36 11.94 -15.04
C LEU A 172 1.39 10.92 -14.56
N PHE A 173 1.04 9.63 -14.56
CA PHE A 173 1.96 8.56 -14.25
C PHE A 173 3.10 8.48 -15.27
N ALA A 174 2.78 8.48 -16.56
CA ALA A 174 3.76 8.45 -17.65
C ALA A 174 4.67 9.68 -17.63
N ASP A 175 4.12 10.89 -17.44
CA ASP A 175 4.89 12.11 -17.30
C ASP A 175 5.92 12.01 -16.15
N LEU A 176 5.49 11.50 -14.99
CA LEU A 176 6.37 11.33 -13.83
C LEU A 176 7.50 10.31 -14.10
N MET A 177 7.19 9.20 -14.78
CA MET A 177 8.20 8.23 -15.21
C MET A 177 9.27 8.85 -16.10
N MET A 178 8.88 9.76 -17.01
CA MET A 178 9.80 10.48 -17.90
C MET A 178 10.61 11.54 -17.17
N MET A 179 9.98 12.29 -16.25
CA MET A 179 10.60 13.42 -15.55
C MET A 179 11.54 12.98 -14.43
N ALA A 180 11.36 11.78 -13.87
CA ALA A 180 12.12 11.27 -12.74
C ALA A 180 12.59 9.81 -12.98
N PRO A 181 13.40 9.55 -14.05
CA PRO A 181 13.75 8.19 -14.47
C PRO A 181 14.60 7.41 -13.44
N ASP A 182 15.34 8.11 -12.58
CA ASP A 182 16.19 7.51 -11.55
C ASP A 182 15.47 7.30 -10.20
N LYS A 183 14.18 7.66 -10.12
CA LYS A 183 13.38 7.58 -8.90
C LYS A 183 12.43 6.40 -8.95
N LEU A 184 12.02 5.91 -7.79
CA LEU A 184 11.07 4.80 -7.67
C LEU A 184 9.65 5.30 -7.87
N ILE A 185 9.02 4.93 -8.97
CA ILE A 185 7.62 5.28 -9.25
C ILE A 185 6.77 4.02 -9.15
N TYR A 186 5.84 4.01 -8.18
CA TYR A 186 4.94 2.89 -7.93
C TYR A 186 3.53 3.23 -8.42
N SER A 187 2.91 2.27 -9.10
CA SER A 187 1.48 2.32 -9.35
C SER A 187 0.69 2.06 -8.05
N ALA A 188 -0.32 2.87 -7.82
CA ALA A 188 -1.22 2.69 -6.68
C ALA A 188 -2.69 2.84 -7.08
N VAL A 189 -2.98 2.72 -8.36
CA VAL A 189 -4.33 2.67 -8.92
C VAL A 189 -4.62 1.23 -9.31
N ASP A 190 -5.41 0.57 -8.50
CA ASP A 190 -5.70 -0.87 -8.59
C ASP A 190 -6.23 -1.30 -9.96
N ALA A 191 -7.05 -0.46 -10.59
CA ALA A 191 -7.57 -0.67 -11.94
C ALA A 191 -6.51 -0.48 -13.07
N LEU A 192 -5.32 0.02 -12.76
CA LEU A 192 -4.31 0.38 -13.76
C LEU A 192 -2.98 -0.38 -13.57
N MET A 193 -2.97 -1.53 -12.90
CA MET A 193 -1.74 -2.29 -12.63
C MET A 193 -1.03 -2.70 -13.93
N TYR A 194 -1.74 -3.39 -14.83
CA TYR A 194 -1.15 -3.84 -16.09
C TYR A 194 -0.57 -2.69 -16.95
N PRO A 195 -1.32 -1.63 -17.29
CA PRO A 195 -0.77 -0.53 -18.07
C PRO A 195 0.37 0.20 -17.35
N SER A 196 0.33 0.33 -16.04
CA SER A 196 1.44 0.93 -15.27
C SER A 196 2.71 0.08 -15.35
N TYR A 197 2.58 -1.25 -15.27
CA TYR A 197 3.73 -2.15 -15.39
C TYR A 197 4.32 -2.14 -16.78
N THR A 198 3.50 -2.04 -17.83
CA THR A 198 3.98 -1.93 -19.23
C THR A 198 4.66 -0.59 -19.51
N LEU A 199 4.31 0.48 -18.79
CA LEU A 199 5.01 1.76 -18.80
C LEU A 199 6.34 1.73 -18.01
N GLY A 200 6.68 0.62 -17.36
CA GLY A 200 7.94 0.48 -16.64
C GLY A 200 7.87 0.85 -15.15
N ALA A 201 6.70 0.86 -14.52
CA ALA A 201 6.58 1.04 -13.07
C ALA A 201 7.60 0.19 -12.31
N HIS A 202 8.21 0.75 -11.27
CA HIS A 202 9.17 0.04 -10.42
C HIS A 202 8.49 -0.99 -9.51
N GLY A 203 7.18 -0.95 -9.43
CA GLY A 203 6.33 -1.83 -8.66
C GLY A 203 4.97 -1.21 -8.42
N SER A 204 4.26 -1.75 -7.45
CA SER A 204 2.96 -1.27 -7.03
C SER A 204 2.75 -1.39 -5.52
N ILE A 205 1.95 -0.46 -4.98
CA ILE A 205 1.47 -0.45 -3.59
C ILE A 205 -0.02 -0.11 -3.64
N ALA A 206 -0.90 -1.11 -3.73
CA ALA A 206 -2.32 -0.94 -3.99
C ALA A 206 -3.15 -1.99 -3.24
N ALA A 207 -4.41 -1.71 -2.93
CA ALA A 207 -5.24 -2.57 -2.08
C ALA A 207 -5.50 -3.96 -2.68
N ILE A 208 -5.63 -4.06 -4.00
CA ILE A 208 -5.82 -5.32 -4.71
C ILE A 208 -4.68 -6.33 -4.45
N LEU A 209 -3.46 -5.84 -4.21
CA LEU A 209 -2.31 -6.68 -3.89
C LEU A 209 -2.49 -7.41 -2.56
N SER A 210 -3.23 -6.79 -1.64
CA SER A 210 -3.55 -7.38 -0.32
C SER A 210 -4.79 -8.25 -0.38
N ALA A 211 -5.71 -7.96 -1.31
CA ALA A 211 -6.92 -8.75 -1.50
C ALA A 211 -6.65 -10.04 -2.31
N ALA A 212 -5.70 -10.03 -3.26
CA ALA A 212 -5.35 -11.17 -4.09
C ALA A 212 -3.84 -11.16 -4.42
N PRO A 213 -2.96 -11.45 -3.45
CA PRO A 213 -1.50 -11.33 -3.64
C PRO A 213 -0.97 -12.30 -4.69
N HIS A 214 -1.40 -13.56 -4.72
CA HIS A 214 -0.94 -14.55 -5.70
C HIS A 214 -1.22 -14.10 -7.14
N ALA A 215 -2.44 -13.65 -7.42
CA ALA A 215 -2.82 -13.16 -8.75
C ALA A 215 -2.05 -11.87 -9.12
N SER A 216 -1.80 -11.03 -8.13
CA SER A 216 -1.06 -9.77 -8.32
C SER A 216 0.41 -10.02 -8.63
N VAL A 217 1.05 -10.98 -7.97
CA VAL A 217 2.41 -11.43 -8.28
C VAL A 217 2.46 -12.06 -9.66
N ALA A 218 1.52 -12.96 -9.99
CA ALA A 218 1.43 -13.57 -11.31
C ALA A 218 1.30 -12.52 -12.43
N LEU A 219 0.50 -11.46 -12.23
CA LEU A 219 0.40 -10.35 -13.18
C LEU A 219 1.73 -9.63 -13.36
N TRP A 220 2.44 -9.33 -12.27
CA TRP A 220 3.75 -8.70 -12.32
C TRP A 220 4.74 -9.55 -13.09
N ASP A 221 4.83 -10.85 -12.78
CA ASP A 221 5.76 -11.79 -13.41
C ASP A 221 5.45 -11.97 -14.90
N ALA A 222 4.17 -12.06 -15.29
CA ALA A 222 3.76 -12.15 -16.68
C ALA A 222 4.21 -10.92 -17.49
N VAL A 223 4.03 -9.71 -16.94
CA VAL A 223 4.51 -8.47 -17.59
C VAL A 223 6.03 -8.47 -17.71
N LYS A 224 6.76 -8.88 -16.65
CA LYS A 224 8.22 -8.93 -16.65
C LYS A 224 8.77 -9.98 -17.63
N ALA A 225 8.04 -11.05 -17.85
CA ALA A 225 8.36 -12.08 -18.84
C ALA A 225 7.99 -11.69 -20.29
N GLY A 226 7.26 -10.56 -20.47
CA GLY A 226 6.76 -10.15 -21.79
C GLY A 226 5.52 -10.93 -22.25
N ASP A 227 4.92 -11.74 -21.40
CA ASP A 227 3.67 -12.47 -21.69
C ASP A 227 2.45 -11.56 -21.50
N HIS A 228 2.29 -10.63 -22.44
CA HIS A 228 1.21 -9.63 -22.40
C HIS A 228 -0.18 -10.24 -22.56
N ALA A 229 -0.32 -11.37 -23.23
CA ALA A 229 -1.60 -12.05 -23.39
C ALA A 229 -2.09 -12.59 -22.04
N HIS A 230 -1.24 -13.32 -21.33
CA HIS A 230 -1.52 -13.82 -19.99
C HIS A 230 -1.70 -12.68 -18.98
N ALA A 231 -0.83 -11.66 -19.03
CA ALA A 231 -0.93 -10.49 -18.18
C ALA A 231 -2.29 -9.76 -18.32
N LEU A 232 -2.80 -9.62 -19.54
CA LEU A 232 -4.10 -9.00 -19.79
C LEU A 232 -5.25 -9.83 -19.22
N GLU A 233 -5.19 -11.15 -19.32
CA GLU A 233 -6.21 -12.04 -18.71
C GLU A 233 -6.19 -11.97 -17.17
N LEU A 234 -5.02 -11.95 -16.57
CA LEU A 234 -4.87 -11.75 -15.12
C LEU A 234 -5.41 -10.38 -14.69
N HIS A 235 -5.09 -9.33 -15.46
CA HIS A 235 -5.58 -7.98 -15.19
C HIS A 235 -7.10 -7.90 -15.23
N LYS A 236 -7.77 -8.49 -16.21
CA LYS A 236 -9.24 -8.52 -16.30
C LYS A 236 -9.87 -9.17 -15.06
N LYS A 237 -9.30 -10.28 -14.58
CA LYS A 237 -9.78 -10.97 -13.38
C LYS A 237 -9.54 -10.13 -12.11
N LEU A 238 -8.37 -9.52 -11.97
CA LEU A 238 -8.08 -8.61 -10.86
C LEU A 238 -8.97 -7.37 -10.89
N LEU A 239 -9.27 -6.82 -12.07
CA LEU A 239 -10.20 -5.70 -12.24
C LEU A 239 -11.62 -6.07 -11.80
N ALA A 240 -12.07 -7.30 -12.06
CA ALA A 240 -13.37 -7.77 -11.57
C ALA A 240 -13.40 -7.80 -10.02
N LEU A 241 -12.32 -8.27 -9.37
CA LEU A 241 -12.22 -8.23 -7.92
C LEU A 241 -12.10 -6.79 -7.40
N TRP A 242 -11.32 -5.94 -8.05
CA TRP A 242 -11.22 -4.53 -7.69
C TRP A 242 -12.61 -3.86 -7.69
N ASN A 243 -13.39 -4.05 -8.75
CA ASN A 243 -14.74 -3.50 -8.85
C ASN A 243 -15.68 -4.04 -7.76
N ALA A 244 -15.40 -5.19 -7.19
CA ALA A 244 -16.17 -5.76 -6.09
C ALA A 244 -15.78 -5.21 -4.71
N ILE A 245 -14.50 -4.78 -4.54
CA ILE A 245 -14.00 -4.30 -3.24
C ILE A 245 -13.94 -2.77 -3.13
N VAL A 246 -13.88 -2.03 -4.25
CA VAL A 246 -13.75 -0.57 -4.24
C VAL A 246 -15.01 0.08 -3.68
N SER A 247 -14.87 0.75 -2.54
CA SER A 247 -15.97 1.40 -1.83
C SER A 247 -15.41 2.23 -0.66
N ASP A 248 -16.26 3.00 0.02
CA ASP A 248 -15.88 3.81 1.19
C ASP A 248 -15.35 2.95 2.36
N ASN A 249 -15.72 1.67 2.41
CA ASN A 249 -15.22 0.69 3.37
C ASN A 249 -14.21 -0.30 2.74
N LEU A 250 -13.39 0.16 1.79
CA LEU A 250 -12.37 -0.65 1.11
C LEU A 250 -11.51 -1.52 2.06
N PRO A 251 -11.02 -1.02 3.22
CA PRO A 251 -10.30 -1.86 4.18
C PRO A 251 -11.10 -3.08 4.67
N ALA A 252 -12.39 -2.91 4.94
CA ALA A 252 -13.28 -4.00 5.37
C ALA A 252 -13.50 -5.03 4.26
N CYS A 253 -13.74 -4.56 3.02
CA CYS A 253 -13.87 -5.43 1.85
C CYS A 253 -12.58 -6.21 1.56
N THR A 254 -11.41 -5.57 1.74
CA THR A 254 -10.10 -6.22 1.60
C THR A 254 -9.91 -7.32 2.66
N ARG A 255 -10.25 -7.06 3.94
CA ARG A 255 -10.22 -8.09 5.01
C ARG A 255 -11.15 -9.25 4.72
N TYR A 256 -12.34 -8.97 4.20
CA TYR A 256 -13.27 -10.02 3.82
C TYR A 256 -12.69 -10.90 2.71
N ALA A 257 -12.11 -10.31 1.66
CA ALA A 257 -11.43 -11.06 0.61
C ALA A 257 -10.28 -11.92 1.16
N GLN A 258 -9.49 -11.39 2.10
CA GLN A 258 -8.42 -12.12 2.78
C GLN A 258 -8.95 -13.31 3.59
N SER A 259 -10.06 -13.13 4.31
CA SER A 259 -10.66 -14.20 5.13
C SER A 259 -11.17 -15.37 4.28
N LEU A 260 -11.66 -15.13 3.09
CA LEU A 260 -12.05 -16.17 2.13
C LEU A 260 -10.85 -16.97 1.58
N GLN A 261 -9.63 -16.47 1.79
CA GLN A 261 -8.38 -17.11 1.34
C GLN A 261 -7.57 -17.70 2.52
N GLY A 262 -8.17 -17.81 3.70
CA GLY A 262 -7.61 -18.53 4.82
C GLY A 262 -6.96 -17.68 5.90
N LEU A 263 -6.98 -16.35 5.79
CA LEU A 263 -6.57 -15.51 6.91
C LEU A 263 -7.67 -15.44 7.98
N PRO A 264 -7.30 -15.29 9.26
CA PRO A 264 -8.27 -15.06 10.32
C PRO A 264 -9.15 -13.85 10.03
N LYS A 265 -10.43 -13.94 10.35
CA LYS A 265 -11.36 -12.82 10.24
C LYS A 265 -10.96 -11.73 11.24
N THR A 266 -10.69 -10.53 10.74
CA THR A 266 -10.42 -9.32 11.52
C THR A 266 -11.45 -8.26 11.22
N LEU A 267 -11.53 -7.22 12.05
CA LEU A 267 -12.51 -6.15 11.93
C LEU A 267 -11.86 -4.84 11.49
N SER A 268 -12.68 -3.92 11.01
CA SER A 268 -12.29 -2.53 10.83
C SER A 268 -12.44 -1.77 12.15
N ARG A 269 -11.70 -0.68 12.31
CA ARG A 269 -11.90 0.22 13.46
C ARG A 269 -13.14 1.11 13.21
N ALA A 270 -14.01 1.21 14.19
CA ALA A 270 -15.15 2.13 14.12
C ALA A 270 -14.71 3.59 13.85
N PRO A 271 -15.45 4.35 13.04
CA PRO A 271 -16.81 4.11 12.56
C PRO A 271 -16.90 3.36 11.21
N MET A 272 -15.81 2.76 10.68
CA MET A 272 -15.86 2.07 9.40
C MET A 272 -16.74 0.81 9.48
N PRO A 273 -17.79 0.69 8.62
CA PRO A 273 -18.64 -0.49 8.61
C PRO A 273 -17.91 -1.69 8.00
N GLU A 274 -18.27 -2.88 8.43
CA GLU A 274 -17.83 -4.13 7.82
C GLU A 274 -18.44 -4.29 6.40
N ALA A 275 -17.87 -5.23 5.63
CA ALA A 275 -18.43 -5.55 4.30
C ALA A 275 -19.87 -6.05 4.42
N SER A 276 -20.81 -5.41 3.73
CA SER A 276 -22.23 -5.78 3.72
C SER A 276 -22.43 -7.15 3.07
N PRO A 277 -23.57 -7.84 3.33
CA PRO A 277 -23.87 -9.11 2.66
C PRO A 277 -23.83 -9.03 1.12
N ALA A 278 -24.27 -7.91 0.53
CA ALA A 278 -24.19 -7.68 -0.90
C ALA A 278 -22.73 -7.58 -1.39
N GLN A 279 -21.88 -6.83 -0.68
CA GLN A 279 -20.44 -6.75 -0.97
C GLN A 279 -19.77 -8.11 -0.81
N GLN A 280 -20.09 -8.85 0.24
CA GLN A 280 -19.55 -10.19 0.48
C GLN A 280 -19.85 -11.16 -0.68
N ALA A 281 -21.08 -11.14 -1.18
CA ALA A 281 -21.49 -12.00 -2.30
C ALA A 281 -20.72 -11.70 -3.60
N VAL A 282 -20.56 -10.41 -3.95
CA VAL A 282 -19.82 -10.03 -5.18
C VAL A 282 -18.31 -10.26 -5.04
N ILE A 283 -17.74 -10.06 -3.86
CA ILE A 283 -16.34 -10.37 -3.56
C ILE A 283 -16.07 -11.86 -3.68
N GLY A 284 -16.94 -12.71 -3.09
CA GLY A 284 -16.83 -14.16 -3.19
C GLY A 284 -16.82 -14.64 -4.63
N LYS A 285 -17.80 -14.16 -5.43
CA LYS A 285 -17.89 -14.48 -6.86
C LYS A 285 -16.65 -14.03 -7.66
N ALA A 286 -16.13 -12.85 -7.37
CA ALA A 286 -14.92 -12.35 -8.04
C ALA A 286 -13.67 -13.19 -7.71
N LEU A 287 -13.53 -13.61 -6.45
CA LEU A 287 -12.45 -14.51 -6.03
C LEU A 287 -12.57 -15.90 -6.69
N GLU A 288 -13.79 -16.44 -6.85
CA GLU A 288 -14.00 -17.66 -7.62
C GLU A 288 -13.46 -17.57 -9.04
N GLY A 289 -13.60 -16.42 -9.68
CA GLY A 289 -13.06 -16.14 -11.01
C GLY A 289 -11.51 -16.17 -11.08
N LEU A 290 -10.83 -15.97 -9.97
CA LEU A 290 -9.36 -16.10 -9.86
C LEU A 290 -8.91 -17.57 -9.74
N GLY A 291 -9.77 -18.48 -9.28
CA GLY A 291 -9.51 -19.93 -9.20
C GLY A 291 -8.25 -20.26 -8.36
N ALA A 292 -7.33 -21.01 -8.90
CA ALA A 292 -6.11 -21.46 -8.21
C ALA A 292 -5.18 -20.30 -7.76
N LEU A 293 -5.40 -19.08 -8.27
CA LEU A 293 -4.62 -17.90 -7.91
C LEU A 293 -5.07 -17.26 -6.56
N THR A 294 -6.02 -17.86 -5.86
CA THR A 294 -6.47 -17.40 -4.53
C THR A 294 -5.77 -18.11 -3.37
N GLY A 295 -4.85 -19.05 -3.62
CA GLY A 295 -4.32 -19.91 -2.57
C GLY A 295 -5.34 -20.95 -2.08
N LYS A 296 -5.05 -21.65 -0.97
CA LYS A 296 -5.97 -22.66 -0.42
C LYS A 296 -7.24 -21.97 0.13
N ARG A 297 -8.41 -22.35 -0.39
CA ARG A 297 -9.69 -22.03 0.25
C ARG A 297 -9.75 -22.67 1.63
N VAL A 298 -10.03 -21.86 2.64
CA VAL A 298 -10.68 -22.36 3.85
C VAL A 298 -12.19 -22.27 3.57
N GLU A 299 -12.87 -23.40 3.62
CA GLU A 299 -14.34 -23.43 3.54
C GLU A 299 -14.88 -22.49 4.61
N ALA A 300 -15.81 -21.62 4.21
CA ALA A 300 -16.50 -20.77 5.16
C ALA A 300 -17.18 -21.67 6.19
N ALA A 301 -16.78 -21.56 7.45
CA ALA A 301 -17.52 -22.18 8.53
C ALA A 301 -18.91 -21.51 8.54
N GLU A 302 -19.96 -22.33 8.35
CA GLU A 302 -21.37 -21.93 8.44
C GLU A 302 -21.73 -21.24 9.78
#